data_3965a89a474cbf76d3649dd8d3095bc8
#
_entry.id   3965a89a474cbf76d3649dd8d3095bc8
#
_cell.length_a   1.000
_cell.length_b   1.000
_cell.length_c   1.000
_cell.angle_alpha   90.00
_cell.angle_beta   90.00
_cell.angle_gamma   90.00
#
_symmetry.space_group_name_H-M   'P 1'
#
loop_
_entity.id
_entity.type
_entity.pdbx_description
1 polymer ?
#
loop_
_entity_poly.entity_id
_entity_poly.type
_entity_poly.pdbx_seq_one_letter_code
_entity_poly.pdbx_strand_id
1 'polypeptide(L)'
;GETLNFSSSDGKPHQMHILSIDPVTEEGFSTVRYVLDSEILTCAVKVKEGTGPKSTVLRAEPGNVYQVASPRKADLWIVHVVEGDIVKAGQELFNVSIMKQEKAVCAAVDGIVKRVLKRADFAQTRRMVPVEEGELIVELAPVPKRCTACGTPAFSRESLFCSVCGARLPDETKTK
;
A
#
# COMPACT_ATOMS: atom_id res chain seq x y z
N GLY A 1 -1.65 19.81 -12.44
CA GLY A 1 -2.91 19.66 -13.17
C GLY A 1 -2.65 19.45 -14.64
N GLU A 2 -3.48 18.66 -15.31
CA GLU A 2 -3.38 18.45 -16.76
C GLU A 2 -4.13 19.57 -17.48
N THR A 3 -3.55 20.05 -18.59
CA THR A 3 -4.18 21.04 -19.47
C THR A 3 -4.65 20.35 -20.74
N LEU A 4 -5.93 20.48 -21.04
CA LEU A 4 -6.56 19.93 -22.23
C LEU A 4 -6.94 21.06 -23.16
N ASN A 5 -6.57 20.96 -24.45
CA ASN A 5 -6.98 21.88 -25.49
C ASN A 5 -8.00 21.17 -26.38
N PHE A 6 -9.15 21.79 -26.60
CA PHE A 6 -10.18 21.24 -27.47
C PHE A 6 -10.91 22.37 -28.22
N SER A 7 -11.62 22.01 -29.26
CA SER A 7 -12.47 22.96 -29.99
C SER A 7 -13.92 22.61 -29.76
N SER A 8 -14.74 23.62 -29.50
CA SER A 8 -16.19 23.46 -29.42
C SER A 8 -16.82 23.19 -30.79
N SER A 9 -18.08 22.83 -30.82
CA SER A 9 -18.81 22.51 -32.05
C SER A 9 -18.91 23.68 -33.04
N ASP A 10 -18.72 24.91 -32.55
CA ASP A 10 -18.65 26.17 -33.35
C ASP A 10 -17.22 26.50 -33.80
N GLY A 11 -16.25 25.61 -33.56
CA GLY A 11 -14.86 25.75 -34.02
C GLY A 11 -13.99 26.67 -33.17
N LYS A 12 -14.48 27.17 -32.03
CA LYS A 12 -13.67 27.98 -31.12
C LYS A 12 -12.72 27.12 -30.32
N PRO A 13 -11.43 27.48 -30.19
CA PRO A 13 -10.48 26.80 -29.34
C PRO A 13 -10.76 27.15 -27.86
N HIS A 14 -10.77 26.15 -27.02
CA HIS A 14 -10.91 26.28 -25.56
C HIS A 14 -9.74 25.60 -24.85
N GLN A 15 -9.35 26.17 -23.72
CA GLN A 15 -8.34 25.58 -22.84
C GLN A 15 -8.98 25.23 -21.49
N MET A 16 -8.90 23.96 -21.13
CA MET A 16 -9.35 23.45 -19.84
C MET A 16 -8.15 23.04 -19.00
N HIS A 17 -8.10 23.51 -17.77
CA HIS A 17 -7.11 23.11 -16.78
C HIS A 17 -7.79 22.41 -15.61
N ILE A 18 -7.47 21.12 -15.37
CA ILE A 18 -8.05 20.33 -14.28
C ILE A 18 -7.36 20.70 -12.98
N LEU A 19 -8.14 21.19 -12.01
CA LEU A 19 -7.67 21.58 -10.69
C LEU A 19 -7.68 20.38 -9.72
N SER A 20 -8.79 19.65 -9.67
CA SER A 20 -8.93 18.47 -8.81
C SER A 20 -9.97 17.50 -9.35
N ILE A 21 -9.79 16.23 -9.04
CA ILE A 21 -10.76 15.16 -9.28
C ILE A 21 -11.02 14.51 -7.93
N ASP A 22 -12.24 14.59 -7.44
CA ASP A 22 -12.63 13.99 -6.17
C ASP A 22 -12.81 12.45 -6.34
N PRO A 23 -12.68 11.68 -5.26
CA PRO A 23 -12.94 10.24 -5.29
C PRO A 23 -14.36 9.93 -5.78
N VAL A 24 -14.52 8.78 -6.44
CA VAL A 24 -15.83 8.32 -6.92
C VAL A 24 -16.74 8.04 -5.73
N THR A 25 -17.96 8.62 -5.76
CA THR A 25 -19.00 8.37 -4.76
C THR A 25 -19.58 6.96 -4.90
N GLU A 26 -20.30 6.47 -3.88
CA GLU A 26 -21.00 5.18 -3.91
C GLU A 26 -22.01 5.07 -5.07
N GLU A 27 -22.50 6.20 -5.56
CA GLU A 27 -23.42 6.29 -6.70
C GLU A 27 -22.70 6.28 -8.07
N GLY A 28 -21.37 6.17 -8.06
CA GLY A 28 -20.55 6.10 -9.28
C GLY A 28 -20.29 7.46 -9.95
N PHE A 29 -20.38 8.55 -9.20
CA PHE A 29 -20.04 9.90 -9.69
C PHE A 29 -18.71 10.37 -9.09
N SER A 30 -17.94 11.13 -9.88
CA SER A 30 -16.76 11.86 -9.45
C SER A 30 -16.97 13.35 -9.73
N THR A 31 -16.60 14.19 -8.79
CA THR A 31 -16.65 15.65 -8.97
C THR A 31 -15.33 16.14 -9.53
N VAL A 32 -15.37 16.80 -10.67
CA VAL A 32 -14.20 17.39 -11.32
C VAL A 32 -14.31 18.90 -11.23
N ARG A 33 -13.28 19.54 -10.68
CA ARG A 33 -13.11 21.00 -10.70
C ARG A 33 -12.09 21.36 -11.76
N TYR A 34 -12.43 22.31 -12.60
CA TYR A 34 -11.56 22.74 -13.70
C TYR A 34 -11.75 24.23 -13.97
N VAL A 35 -10.75 24.82 -14.59
CA VAL A 35 -10.82 26.16 -15.16
C VAL A 35 -11.08 26.03 -16.65
N LEU A 36 -12.09 26.70 -17.16
CA LEU A 36 -12.37 26.80 -18.57
C LEU A 36 -12.42 28.30 -18.93
N ASP A 37 -11.56 28.73 -19.83
CA ASP A 37 -11.49 30.13 -20.30
C ASP A 37 -11.47 31.15 -19.15
N SER A 38 -10.74 30.87 -18.08
CA SER A 38 -10.59 31.67 -16.86
C SER A 38 -11.74 31.60 -15.85
N GLU A 39 -12.75 30.76 -16.07
CA GLU A 39 -13.82 30.50 -15.11
C GLU A 39 -13.62 29.17 -14.42
N ILE A 40 -13.79 29.14 -13.08
CA ILE A 40 -13.75 27.91 -12.30
C ILE A 40 -15.12 27.24 -12.33
N LEU A 41 -15.15 26.05 -12.89
CA LEU A 41 -16.37 25.26 -13.03
C LEU A 41 -16.24 23.94 -12.28
N THR A 42 -17.38 23.39 -11.89
CA THR A 42 -17.46 22.09 -11.21
C THR A 42 -18.52 21.25 -11.93
N CYS A 43 -18.18 20.03 -12.30
CA CYS A 43 -19.14 19.09 -12.86
C CYS A 43 -19.07 17.73 -12.16
N ALA A 44 -20.22 17.08 -12.05
CA ALA A 44 -20.30 15.68 -11.63
C ALA A 44 -20.26 14.81 -12.89
N VAL A 45 -19.27 13.94 -12.96
CA VAL A 45 -19.07 13.02 -14.08
C VAL A 45 -19.42 11.62 -13.62
N LYS A 46 -20.33 10.94 -14.31
CA LYS A 46 -20.60 9.53 -14.07
C LYS A 46 -19.43 8.71 -14.60
N VAL A 47 -18.76 8.03 -13.71
CA VAL A 47 -17.64 7.15 -14.06
C VAL A 47 -18.22 5.85 -14.59
N LYS A 48 -17.94 5.54 -15.88
CA LYS A 48 -18.31 4.23 -16.43
C LYS A 48 -17.43 3.17 -15.75
N GLU A 49 -18.05 2.06 -15.39
CA GLU A 49 -17.29 0.89 -14.90
C GLU A 49 -16.16 0.56 -15.89
N GLY A 50 -14.91 0.66 -15.42
CA GLY A 50 -13.71 0.39 -16.22
C GLY A 50 -12.92 1.61 -16.72
N THR A 51 -13.39 2.87 -16.55
CA THR A 51 -12.70 4.10 -17.01
C THR A 51 -12.21 5.01 -15.86
N GLY A 52 -12.53 4.73 -14.61
CA GLY A 52 -11.88 5.42 -13.47
C GLY A 52 -10.40 5.06 -13.43
N PRO A 53 -9.54 5.88 -12.76
CA PRO A 53 -8.22 5.41 -12.44
C PRO A 53 -8.46 4.07 -11.74
N LYS A 54 -8.03 2.98 -12.38
CA LYS A 54 -8.00 1.68 -11.73
C LYS A 54 -7.22 1.95 -10.46
N SER A 55 -7.90 1.95 -9.32
CA SER A 55 -7.21 1.76 -8.06
C SER A 55 -6.38 0.52 -8.32
N THR A 56 -5.09 0.72 -8.58
CA THR A 56 -4.19 -0.38 -8.88
C THR A 56 -4.03 -1.07 -7.54
N VAL A 57 -4.96 -1.97 -7.25
CA VAL A 57 -4.92 -2.81 -6.08
C VAL A 57 -3.62 -3.59 -6.23
N LEU A 58 -2.60 -3.13 -5.52
CA LEU A 58 -1.33 -3.83 -5.49
C LEU A 58 -1.58 -5.19 -4.84
N ARG A 59 -1.37 -6.24 -5.62
CA ARG A 59 -1.52 -7.61 -5.13
C ARG A 59 -0.17 -8.15 -4.71
N ALA A 60 -0.18 -8.92 -3.63
CA ALA A 60 1.03 -9.63 -3.23
C ALA A 60 1.40 -10.68 -4.29
N GLU A 61 2.69 -10.82 -4.54
CA GLU A 61 3.22 -11.85 -5.43
C GLU A 61 3.10 -13.22 -4.76
N PRO A 62 2.57 -14.22 -5.47
CA PRO A 62 2.45 -15.58 -4.93
C PRO A 62 3.82 -16.13 -4.48
N GLY A 63 3.89 -16.57 -3.22
CA GLY A 63 5.13 -17.11 -2.65
C GLY A 63 6.08 -16.09 -2.04
N ASN A 64 5.82 -14.80 -2.15
CA ASN A 64 6.64 -13.77 -1.50
C ASN A 64 6.23 -13.60 -0.04
N VAL A 65 6.97 -14.21 0.88
CA VAL A 65 6.70 -14.20 2.32
C VAL A 65 6.88 -12.82 2.98
N TYR A 66 7.49 -11.86 2.28
CA TYR A 66 7.66 -10.48 2.74
C TYR A 66 6.51 -9.56 2.33
N GLN A 67 5.60 -10.04 1.52
CA GLN A 67 4.40 -9.32 1.12
C GLN A 67 3.19 -9.88 1.82
N VAL A 68 2.63 -9.13 2.77
CA VAL A 68 1.50 -9.58 3.57
C VAL A 68 0.22 -8.95 3.05
N ALA A 69 -0.66 -9.80 2.55
CA ALA A 69 -1.90 -9.42 1.89
C ALA A 69 -3.12 -9.87 2.68
N SER A 70 -4.29 -9.32 2.32
CA SER A 70 -5.56 -9.82 2.83
C SER A 70 -5.82 -11.23 2.32
N PRO A 71 -6.13 -12.20 3.19
CA PRO A 71 -6.38 -13.59 2.79
C PRO A 71 -7.68 -13.78 2.00
N ARG A 72 -8.62 -12.85 2.11
CA ARG A 72 -9.91 -12.82 1.42
C ARG A 72 -10.41 -11.39 1.28
N LYS A 73 -11.47 -11.20 0.49
CA LYS A 73 -12.24 -9.95 0.51
C LYS A 73 -12.80 -9.73 1.91
N ALA A 74 -12.48 -8.58 2.50
CA ALA A 74 -12.74 -8.28 3.91
C ALA A 74 -12.75 -6.76 4.13
N ASP A 75 -13.06 -6.37 5.36
CA ASP A 75 -12.89 -5.00 5.84
C ASP A 75 -11.68 -4.95 6.78
N LEU A 76 -10.70 -4.12 6.47
CA LEU A 76 -9.53 -3.87 7.31
C LEU A 76 -9.98 -3.11 8.56
N TRP A 77 -9.76 -3.71 9.73
CA TRP A 77 -10.20 -3.19 11.02
C TRP A 77 -9.14 -2.29 11.66
N ILE A 78 -7.94 -2.81 11.80
CA ILE A 78 -6.82 -2.10 12.43
C ILE A 78 -5.50 -2.61 11.88
N VAL A 79 -4.52 -1.71 11.76
CA VAL A 79 -3.12 -2.03 11.46
C VAL A 79 -2.29 -1.72 12.69
N HIS A 80 -1.59 -2.73 13.21
CA HIS A 80 -0.83 -2.65 14.46
C HIS A 80 0.61 -2.16 14.29
N VAL A 81 1.10 -2.11 13.05
CA VAL A 81 2.50 -1.82 12.74
C VAL A 81 2.65 -0.52 11.96
N VAL A 82 3.80 0.12 12.11
CA VAL A 82 4.21 1.28 11.35
C VAL A 82 5.50 1.00 10.58
N GLU A 83 5.78 1.83 9.58
CA GLU A 83 7.01 1.71 8.80
C GLU A 83 8.25 1.88 9.70
N GLY A 84 9.20 0.95 9.57
CA GLY A 84 10.40 0.87 10.38
C GLY A 84 10.31 -0.11 11.55
N ASP A 85 9.14 -0.62 11.91
CA ASP A 85 8.99 -1.60 12.98
C ASP A 85 9.68 -2.92 12.64
N ILE A 86 10.32 -3.51 13.64
CA ILE A 86 10.88 -4.87 13.55
C ILE A 86 9.81 -5.85 14.02
N VAL A 87 9.42 -6.76 13.15
CA VAL A 87 8.40 -7.77 13.43
C VAL A 87 8.99 -9.16 13.42
N LYS A 88 8.42 -10.06 14.22
CA LYS A 88 8.80 -11.48 14.29
C LYS A 88 7.77 -12.34 13.57
N ALA A 89 8.21 -13.50 13.11
CA ALA A 89 7.31 -14.53 12.60
C ALA A 89 6.22 -14.85 13.64
N GLY A 90 4.94 -14.86 13.21
CA GLY A 90 3.78 -15.05 14.08
C GLY A 90 3.25 -13.75 14.73
N GLN A 91 3.95 -12.62 14.62
CA GLN A 91 3.45 -11.35 15.15
C GLN A 91 2.29 -10.81 14.31
N GLU A 92 1.23 -10.37 14.97
CA GLU A 92 0.08 -9.74 14.32
C GLU A 92 0.48 -8.41 13.67
N LEU A 93 0.11 -8.24 12.40
CA LEU A 93 0.37 -7.03 11.62
C LEU A 93 -0.90 -6.20 11.47
N PHE A 94 -2.00 -6.85 11.18
CA PHE A 94 -3.29 -6.19 11.03
C PHE A 94 -4.44 -7.18 11.23
N ASN A 95 -5.63 -6.65 11.55
CA ASN A 95 -6.86 -7.42 11.69
C ASN A 95 -7.85 -7.06 10.59
N VAL A 96 -8.49 -8.08 10.05
CA VAL A 96 -9.56 -7.96 9.06
C VAL A 96 -10.86 -8.51 9.63
N SER A 97 -11.99 -7.93 9.25
CA SER A 97 -13.32 -8.42 9.55
C SER A 97 -13.89 -9.15 8.34
N ILE A 98 -14.17 -10.44 8.50
CA ILE A 98 -14.78 -11.30 7.48
C ILE A 98 -16.12 -11.80 8.06
N MET A 99 -17.24 -11.42 7.45
CA MET A 99 -18.59 -11.81 7.93
C MET A 99 -18.80 -11.54 9.43
N LYS A 100 -18.37 -10.37 9.91
CA LYS A 100 -18.45 -9.95 11.33
C LYS A 100 -17.55 -10.75 12.28
N GLN A 101 -16.63 -11.53 11.78
CA GLN A 101 -15.59 -12.19 12.57
C GLN A 101 -14.25 -11.51 12.34
N GLU A 102 -13.58 -11.15 13.42
CA GLU A 102 -12.23 -10.61 13.35
C GLU A 102 -11.22 -11.73 13.13
N LYS A 103 -10.28 -11.50 12.22
CA LYS A 103 -9.18 -12.40 11.94
C LYS A 103 -7.87 -11.63 11.92
N ALA A 104 -6.93 -12.03 12.77
CA ALA A 104 -5.58 -11.51 12.75
C ALA A 104 -4.79 -12.08 11.57
N VAL A 105 -4.02 -11.21 10.92
CA VAL A 105 -3.05 -11.58 9.88
C VAL A 105 -1.66 -11.30 10.42
N CYS A 106 -0.85 -12.36 10.48
CA CYS A 106 0.47 -12.35 11.12
C CYS A 106 1.59 -12.37 10.08
N ALA A 107 2.78 -11.91 10.49
CA ALA A 107 3.99 -12.03 9.70
C ALA A 107 4.38 -13.52 9.55
N ALA A 108 4.68 -13.94 8.33
CA ALA A 108 5.17 -15.29 8.06
C ALA A 108 6.66 -15.48 8.46
N VAL A 109 7.41 -14.40 8.46
CA VAL A 109 8.86 -14.37 8.71
C VAL A 109 9.25 -13.14 9.52
N ASP A 110 10.44 -13.18 10.12
CA ASP A 110 11.03 -12.00 10.73
C ASP A 110 11.35 -10.94 9.67
N GLY A 111 11.06 -9.68 9.97
CA GLY A 111 11.28 -8.61 9.01
C GLY A 111 11.25 -7.23 9.63
N ILE A 112 11.52 -6.24 8.80
CA ILE A 112 11.30 -4.82 9.09
C ILE A 112 10.15 -4.36 8.21
N VAL A 113 9.19 -3.64 8.77
CA VAL A 113 8.09 -3.06 8.01
C VAL A 113 8.66 -2.00 7.08
N LYS A 114 8.69 -2.29 5.80
CA LYS A 114 9.20 -1.40 4.75
C LYS A 114 8.15 -0.36 4.36
N ARG A 115 6.89 -0.80 4.24
CA ARG A 115 5.79 0.07 3.82
C ARG A 115 4.45 -0.47 4.29
N VAL A 116 3.57 0.43 4.72
CA VAL A 116 2.17 0.17 5.03
C VAL A 116 1.32 0.85 3.95
N LEU A 117 0.70 0.06 3.07
CA LEU A 117 -0.03 0.54 1.90
C LEU A 117 -1.45 1.00 2.22
N LYS A 118 -2.09 0.33 3.19
CA LYS A 118 -3.39 0.74 3.71
C LYS A 118 -3.34 0.83 5.23
N ARG A 119 -3.94 1.88 5.77
CA ARG A 119 -4.05 2.10 7.21
C ARG A 119 -5.52 2.07 7.61
N ALA A 120 -5.82 1.40 8.69
CA ALA A 120 -7.11 1.43 9.34
C ALA A 120 -6.90 1.46 10.85
N ASP A 121 -7.71 2.25 11.53
CA ASP A 121 -7.82 2.29 12.97
C ASP A 121 -9.28 2.53 13.31
N PHE A 122 -10.01 1.44 13.50
CA PHE A 122 -11.43 1.50 13.80
C PHE A 122 -11.71 2.13 15.17
N ALA A 123 -10.80 1.99 16.11
CA ALA A 123 -10.97 2.56 17.44
C ALA A 123 -11.05 4.10 17.39
N GLN A 124 -10.23 4.73 16.54
CA GLN A 124 -10.18 6.18 16.38
C GLN A 124 -11.19 6.69 15.36
N THR A 125 -11.26 6.04 14.19
CA THR A 125 -12.01 6.58 13.03
C THR A 125 -13.43 6.07 12.93
N ARG A 126 -13.77 4.95 13.60
CA ARG A 126 -15.03 4.21 13.46
C ARG A 126 -15.33 3.79 12.00
N ARG A 127 -14.30 3.74 11.16
CA ARG A 127 -14.40 3.35 9.76
C ARG A 127 -13.50 2.14 9.49
N MET A 128 -14.06 1.17 8.78
CA MET A 128 -13.31 0.06 8.21
C MET A 128 -12.93 0.41 6.77
N VAL A 129 -11.84 -0.16 6.29
CA VAL A 129 -11.36 0.07 4.92
C VAL A 129 -11.52 -1.23 4.13
N PRO A 130 -12.33 -1.25 3.06
CA PRO A 130 -12.51 -2.44 2.26
C PRO A 130 -11.21 -2.85 1.58
N VAL A 131 -10.94 -4.15 1.59
CA VAL A 131 -9.76 -4.78 0.96
C VAL A 131 -10.19 -6.00 0.17
N GLU A 132 -9.55 -6.20 -0.97
CA GLU A 132 -9.78 -7.35 -1.84
C GLU A 132 -8.88 -8.53 -1.45
N GLU A 133 -9.25 -9.73 -1.90
CA GLU A 133 -8.42 -10.93 -1.73
C GLU A 133 -7.08 -10.75 -2.45
N GLY A 134 -5.98 -11.05 -1.75
CA GLY A 134 -4.62 -10.89 -2.27
C GLY A 134 -4.14 -9.45 -2.34
N GLU A 135 -4.91 -8.47 -1.87
CA GLU A 135 -4.48 -7.08 -1.82
C GLU A 135 -3.36 -6.90 -0.80
N LEU A 136 -2.24 -6.33 -1.25
CA LEU A 136 -1.06 -6.07 -0.42
C LEU A 136 -1.34 -4.95 0.58
N ILE A 137 -1.16 -5.24 1.86
CA ILE A 137 -1.39 -4.29 2.96
C ILE A 137 -0.08 -3.86 3.60
N VAL A 138 0.78 -4.83 3.89
CA VAL A 138 2.08 -4.58 4.53
C VAL A 138 3.19 -5.22 3.71
N GLU A 139 4.22 -4.44 3.39
CA GLU A 139 5.44 -4.93 2.77
C GLU A 139 6.55 -4.97 3.81
N LEU A 140 7.16 -6.13 3.98
CA LEU A 140 8.30 -6.34 4.87
C LEU A 140 9.60 -6.33 4.07
N ALA A 141 10.69 -6.01 4.74
CA ALA A 141 12.05 -6.23 4.26
C ALA A 141 12.75 -7.23 5.18
N PRO A 142 13.67 -8.05 4.67
CA PRO A 142 14.44 -8.95 5.51
C PRO A 142 15.28 -8.16 6.53
N VAL A 143 15.35 -8.65 7.76
CA VAL A 143 16.24 -8.08 8.78
C VAL A 143 17.68 -8.26 8.30
N PRO A 144 18.50 -7.19 8.23
CA PRO A 144 19.90 -7.32 7.86
C PRO A 144 20.64 -8.15 8.92
N LYS A 145 21.44 -9.13 8.48
CA LYS A 145 22.31 -9.88 9.38
C LYS A 145 23.25 -8.89 10.08
N ARG A 146 23.48 -9.08 11.36
CA ARG A 146 24.49 -8.31 12.09
C ARG A 146 25.74 -9.15 12.33
N CYS A 147 26.89 -8.54 12.15
CA CYS A 147 28.15 -9.17 12.48
C CYS A 147 28.24 -9.37 13.99
N THR A 148 28.50 -10.61 14.44
CA THR A 148 28.63 -10.95 15.87
C THR A 148 29.91 -10.37 16.48
N ALA A 149 30.92 -10.05 15.67
CA ALA A 149 32.20 -9.53 16.14
C ALA A 149 32.20 -8.00 16.31
N CYS A 150 31.60 -7.23 15.39
CA CYS A 150 31.63 -5.76 15.42
C CYS A 150 30.24 -5.11 15.43
N GLY A 151 29.15 -5.87 15.39
CA GLY A 151 27.78 -5.36 15.44
C GLY A 151 27.29 -4.68 14.15
N THR A 152 28.16 -4.52 13.14
CA THR A 152 27.82 -3.84 11.88
C THR A 152 26.79 -4.65 11.10
N PRO A 153 25.72 -4.02 10.57
CA PRO A 153 24.76 -4.69 9.70
C PRO A 153 25.42 -5.14 8.40
N ALA A 154 25.09 -6.32 7.91
CA ALA A 154 25.59 -6.83 6.66
C ALA A 154 25.00 -6.04 5.48
N PHE A 155 25.82 -5.76 4.49
CA PHE A 155 25.41 -5.01 3.31
C PHE A 155 24.43 -5.78 2.41
N SER A 156 24.47 -7.11 2.47
CA SER A 156 23.59 -8.01 1.71
C SER A 156 23.32 -9.26 2.53
N ARG A 157 22.16 -9.87 2.33
CA ARG A 157 21.79 -11.15 2.95
C ARG A 157 22.65 -12.30 2.49
N GLU A 158 23.23 -12.20 1.31
CA GLU A 158 24.13 -13.18 0.71
C GLU A 158 25.59 -13.03 1.15
N SER A 159 25.90 -11.93 1.84
CA SER A 159 27.26 -11.70 2.35
C SER A 159 27.63 -12.78 3.36
N LEU A 160 28.74 -13.47 3.11
CA LEU A 160 29.30 -14.49 3.98
C LEU A 160 30.25 -13.88 5.03
N PHE A 161 30.79 -12.70 4.74
CA PHE A 161 31.77 -12.02 5.58
C PHE A 161 31.36 -10.57 5.82
N CYS A 162 31.71 -10.04 7.01
CA CYS A 162 31.52 -8.65 7.36
C CYS A 162 32.47 -7.76 6.55
N SER A 163 31.93 -6.74 5.89
CA SER A 163 32.72 -5.79 5.10
C SER A 163 33.64 -4.89 5.93
N VAL A 164 33.40 -4.80 7.25
CA VAL A 164 34.15 -3.93 8.14
C VAL A 164 35.27 -4.67 8.87
N CYS A 165 34.99 -5.86 9.43
CA CYS A 165 35.97 -6.58 10.23
C CYS A 165 36.40 -7.93 9.63
N GLY A 166 35.86 -8.33 8.48
CA GLY A 166 36.17 -9.59 7.81
C GLY A 166 35.62 -10.86 8.51
N ALA A 167 34.98 -10.74 9.65
CA ALA A 167 34.42 -11.88 10.37
C ALA A 167 33.29 -12.55 9.55
N ARG A 168 33.19 -13.88 9.65
CA ARG A 168 32.13 -14.64 9.00
C ARG A 168 30.78 -14.30 9.64
N LEU A 169 29.79 -14.01 8.80
CA LEU A 169 28.43 -13.71 9.24
C LEU A 169 27.69 -15.01 9.58
N PRO A 170 26.73 -14.96 10.52
CA PRO A 170 25.96 -16.14 10.90
C PRO A 170 25.13 -16.67 9.73
N ASP A 171 25.17 -17.97 9.50
CA ASP A 171 24.34 -18.69 8.53
C ASP A 171 22.93 -18.89 9.11
N GLU A 172 21.89 -18.38 8.43
CA GLU A 172 20.49 -18.55 8.82
C GLU A 172 19.93 -19.96 8.51
N THR A 173 20.75 -20.85 7.92
CA THR A 173 20.29 -22.17 7.48
C THR A 173 20.17 -23.22 8.59
N LYS A 174 20.37 -22.84 9.87
CA LYS A 174 20.26 -23.76 11.01
C LYS A 174 19.32 -23.25 12.09
N THR A 175 18.06 -23.05 11.76
CA THR A 175 17.00 -23.14 12.78
C THR A 175 16.06 -24.25 12.34
N LYS A 176 16.20 -25.35 13.06
CA LYS A 176 15.42 -26.57 12.96
C LYS A 176 14.04 -26.34 13.57
#